data_6709ca89811e78dec967dd18599eb836
#
_entry.id   6709ca89811e78dec967dd18599eb836
#
_cell.length_a   1.000
_cell.length_b   1.000
_cell.length_c   1.000
_cell.angle_alpha   90.00
_cell.angle_beta   90.00
_cell.angle_gamma   90.00
#
_symmetry.space_group_name_H-M   'P 1'
#
loop_
_entity.id
_entity.type
_entity.pdbx_description
1 polymer ?
#
loop_
_entity_poly.entity_id
_entity_poly.type
_entity_poly.pdbx_seq_one_letter_code
_entity_poly.pdbx_strand_id
1 'polypeptide(L)'
;MEALFGYVAVGKKSPEQGDEKNPKSTQIFILDPRKSQNTAIVLKSLGMTREELVESLIEGNDFVPDTLERLARIAPTKEEQSAILEFDGDTAKLADAETFLFHLLKSVPTAFTRLNAFLFRANYYPEMAHHSKCLQTLDLACKELRSRGLFVKLLEAILKAGNRMNAGTARGNAQAFNLTALLKLSDVKSVDGKTSLLNFVVEEVVRSEGKRCVMNRRSHSLTRSGSSNYNGGNSSLQVMSKEEQEKEYLKLGLPVVGGLSSEFSNVKKAACVDYETVVATCSALAVRAKDAKTVIGECEDGEGGRFVKTMMTFLDSVEEEVKIAKGEERKVMELVKRTTDYYQAGAVTKGKNPLHLFVIVRDFLAMVDKVCLDIMRNMQRRKVGSPISPSSQRNAVKFPVLPPNFMSDRAWSDSGGSDSDM
;
A
#
# COMPACT_ATOMS: atom_id res chain seq x y z
N MET A 1 35.84 3.77 -16.17
CA MET A 1 35.11 4.70 -15.27
C MET A 1 36.01 5.51 -14.35
N GLU A 2 37.22 5.10 -14.07
CA GLU A 2 38.18 5.83 -13.22
C GLU A 2 38.75 7.12 -13.87
N ALA A 3 38.71 7.26 -15.18
CA ALA A 3 39.23 8.44 -15.88
C ALA A 3 38.36 9.71 -15.80
N LEU A 4 37.11 9.61 -15.30
CA LEU A 4 36.16 10.74 -15.22
C LEU A 4 35.93 11.26 -13.79
N PHE A 5 36.38 10.54 -12.75
CA PHE A 5 36.20 10.92 -11.35
C PHE A 5 37.47 10.77 -10.50
N GLY A 6 38.64 10.85 -11.14
CA GLY A 6 39.93 10.79 -10.45
C GLY A 6 40.12 11.97 -9.50
N TYR A 7 40.49 11.69 -8.24
CA TYR A 7 40.94 12.68 -7.26
C TYR A 7 42.12 13.47 -7.79
N VAL A 8 42.00 14.77 -7.90
CA VAL A 8 43.15 15.66 -8.09
C VAL A 8 43.94 15.69 -6.79
N ALA A 9 45.05 14.96 -6.77
CA ALA A 9 46.01 15.05 -5.67
C ALA A 9 46.61 16.45 -5.65
N VAL A 10 46.38 17.19 -4.58
CA VAL A 10 47.01 18.49 -4.33
C VAL A 10 48.52 18.24 -4.08
N GLY A 11 49.35 18.48 -5.08
CA GLY A 11 50.80 18.41 -5.00
C GLY A 11 51.35 19.43 -4.01
N LYS A 12 52.16 18.96 -3.05
CA LYS A 12 53.00 19.80 -2.20
C LYS A 12 53.96 20.59 -3.09
N LYS A 13 53.83 21.92 -3.13
CA LYS A 13 54.87 22.82 -3.65
C LYS A 13 55.69 23.35 -2.49
N SER A 14 57.00 23.20 -2.61
CA SER A 14 58.03 23.76 -1.76
C SER A 14 58.04 25.32 -1.82
N PRO A 15 58.62 26.03 -0.86
CA PRO A 15 58.51 27.48 -0.75
C PRO A 15 59.53 28.19 -1.57
N GLU A 16 59.13 29.07 -2.51
CA GLU A 16 59.95 30.15 -3.06
C GLU A 16 59.15 31.47 -3.07
N GLN A 17 59.73 32.40 -2.40
CA GLN A 17 59.70 33.87 -2.34
C GLN A 17 58.68 34.66 -3.18
N GLY A 18 57.95 35.51 -2.45
CA GLY A 18 57.77 36.93 -2.77
C GLY A 18 56.75 37.27 -3.84
N ASP A 19 55.49 37.56 -3.36
CA ASP A 19 54.72 38.67 -3.92
C ASP A 19 53.64 39.09 -2.91
N GLU A 20 53.38 40.38 -2.84
CA GLU A 20 52.49 41.07 -1.90
C GLU A 20 51.10 40.43 -1.90
N LYS A 21 50.81 39.70 -0.86
CA LYS A 21 49.46 39.21 -0.57
C LYS A 21 48.62 40.31 0.01
N ASN A 22 47.62 40.80 -0.73
CA ASN A 22 46.42 41.32 -0.16
C ASN A 22 46.01 40.40 1.02
N PRO A 23 45.73 40.93 2.24
CA PRO A 23 45.31 40.12 3.33
C PRO A 23 43.95 39.51 2.97
N LYS A 24 43.95 38.24 2.50
CA LYS A 24 42.74 37.44 2.50
C LYS A 24 42.23 37.48 3.92
N SER A 25 41.13 38.19 4.18
CA SER A 25 40.44 38.20 5.47
C SER A 25 40.25 36.73 5.86
N THR A 26 40.94 36.32 6.92
CA THR A 26 40.81 34.97 7.47
C THR A 26 39.39 34.83 7.97
N GLN A 27 38.53 34.19 7.17
CA GLN A 27 37.14 33.89 7.56
C GLN A 27 37.17 32.97 8.79
N ILE A 28 36.35 33.25 9.77
CA ILE A 28 36.19 32.48 10.99
C ILE A 28 35.02 31.51 10.77
N PHE A 29 35.26 30.21 11.01
CA PHE A 29 34.28 29.16 10.98
C PHE A 29 34.02 28.72 12.42
N ILE A 30 32.75 28.68 12.84
CA ILE A 30 32.29 28.14 14.12
C ILE A 30 31.76 26.73 13.89
N LEU A 31 31.08 26.51 12.75
CA LEU A 31 30.60 25.22 12.32
C LEU A 31 31.75 24.41 11.67
N ASP A 32 31.53 23.10 11.55
CA ASP A 32 32.37 22.29 10.67
C ASP A 32 32.41 22.90 9.25
N PRO A 33 33.57 23.01 8.60
CA PRO A 33 33.69 23.68 7.31
C PRO A 33 32.76 23.14 6.22
N ARG A 34 32.47 21.82 6.21
CA ARG A 34 31.54 21.22 5.27
C ARG A 34 30.09 21.62 5.59
N LYS A 35 29.75 21.66 6.89
CA LYS A 35 28.43 22.10 7.34
C LYS A 35 28.21 23.58 7.03
N SER A 36 29.20 24.44 7.29
CA SER A 36 29.15 25.86 6.95
C SER A 36 28.95 26.06 5.45
N GLN A 37 29.72 25.37 4.61
CA GLN A 37 29.58 25.46 3.14
C GLN A 37 28.19 24.97 2.66
N ASN A 38 27.71 23.83 3.17
CA ASN A 38 26.38 23.31 2.84
C ASN A 38 25.27 24.28 3.29
N THR A 39 25.39 24.83 4.47
CA THR A 39 24.47 25.85 5.01
C THR A 39 24.45 27.08 4.09
N ALA A 40 25.61 27.61 3.70
CA ALA A 40 25.68 28.76 2.80
C ALA A 40 25.00 28.49 1.44
N ILE A 41 25.17 27.27 0.87
CA ILE A 41 24.51 26.86 -0.37
C ILE A 41 22.99 26.84 -0.19
N VAL A 42 22.50 26.24 0.90
CA VAL A 42 21.06 26.17 1.18
C VAL A 42 20.48 27.57 1.36
N LEU A 43 21.13 28.43 2.16
CA LEU A 43 20.69 29.81 2.40
C LEU A 43 20.58 30.63 1.10
N LYS A 44 21.55 30.50 0.19
CA LYS A 44 21.50 31.16 -1.13
C LYS A 44 20.35 30.63 -2.00
N SER A 45 19.89 29.42 -1.76
CA SER A 45 18.80 28.80 -2.53
C SER A 45 17.39 29.04 -1.97
N LEU A 46 17.26 29.70 -0.80
CA LEU A 46 15.95 29.89 -0.14
C LEU A 46 15.02 30.85 -0.86
N GLY A 47 15.58 31.82 -1.61
CA GLY A 47 14.78 32.83 -2.33
C GLY A 47 14.06 33.83 -1.40
N MET A 48 14.44 33.90 -0.12
CA MET A 48 13.94 34.85 0.87
C MET A 48 15.09 35.49 1.65
N THR A 49 14.90 36.71 2.12
CA THR A 49 15.87 37.42 2.92
C THR A 49 15.84 36.95 4.38
N ARG A 50 16.87 37.29 5.13
CA ARG A 50 16.91 37.00 6.58
C ARG A 50 15.81 37.76 7.32
N GLU A 51 15.56 39.00 6.94
CA GLU A 51 14.55 39.88 7.52
C GLU A 51 13.15 39.29 7.33
N GLU A 52 12.83 38.83 6.12
CA GLU A 52 11.56 38.15 5.80
C GLU A 52 11.41 36.84 6.62
N LEU A 53 12.51 36.09 6.80
CA LEU A 53 12.49 34.88 7.64
C LEU A 53 12.21 35.22 9.11
N VAL A 54 12.88 36.23 9.67
CA VAL A 54 12.70 36.67 11.06
C VAL A 54 11.26 37.15 11.28
N GLU A 55 10.73 37.99 10.38
CA GLU A 55 9.37 38.48 10.44
C GLU A 55 8.35 37.34 10.40
N SER A 56 8.52 36.39 9.47
CA SER A 56 7.63 35.22 9.36
C SER A 56 7.67 34.33 10.61
N LEU A 57 8.85 34.17 11.22
CA LEU A 57 9.00 33.41 12.46
C LEU A 57 8.33 34.09 13.67
N ILE A 58 8.31 35.43 13.73
CA ILE A 58 7.69 36.21 14.82
C ILE A 58 6.17 36.26 14.62
N GLU A 59 5.71 36.60 13.43
CA GLU A 59 4.29 36.74 13.09
C GLU A 59 3.55 35.38 13.03
N GLY A 60 4.25 34.30 12.82
CA GLY A 60 3.63 33.00 12.66
C GLY A 60 3.08 32.73 11.25
N ASN A 61 3.59 33.43 10.23
CA ASN A 61 3.18 33.28 8.84
C ASN A 61 3.55 31.92 8.27
N ASP A 62 2.77 31.45 7.28
CA ASP A 62 3.02 30.16 6.65
C ASP A 62 4.23 30.21 5.72
N PHE A 63 5.01 29.13 5.77
CA PHE A 63 6.13 28.89 4.88
C PHE A 63 5.78 27.84 3.81
N VAL A 64 6.45 27.91 2.67
CA VAL A 64 6.44 26.83 1.70
C VAL A 64 7.11 25.59 2.33
N PRO A 65 6.49 24.39 2.25
CA PRO A 65 7.03 23.17 2.89
C PRO A 65 8.49 22.86 2.50
N ASP A 66 8.87 23.03 1.25
CA ASP A 66 10.25 22.83 0.75
C ASP A 66 11.25 23.77 1.47
N THR A 67 10.86 25.03 1.70
CA THR A 67 11.69 25.99 2.44
C THR A 67 11.91 25.53 3.89
N LEU A 68 10.86 25.04 4.54
CA LEU A 68 10.96 24.48 5.91
C LEU A 68 11.89 23.26 5.98
N GLU A 69 11.78 22.35 5.02
CA GLU A 69 12.65 21.17 4.94
C GLU A 69 14.11 21.57 4.75
N ARG A 70 14.38 22.55 3.88
CA ARG A 70 15.74 23.06 3.66
C ARG A 70 16.32 23.71 4.91
N LEU A 71 15.53 24.54 5.59
CA LEU A 71 15.94 25.19 6.83
C LEU A 71 16.16 24.18 7.96
N ALA A 72 15.31 23.15 8.07
CA ALA A 72 15.48 22.09 9.07
C ALA A 72 16.79 21.30 8.88
N ARG A 73 17.22 21.09 7.62
CA ARG A 73 18.47 20.37 7.30
C ARG A 73 19.75 21.12 7.73
N ILE A 74 19.70 22.45 7.79
CA ILE A 74 20.82 23.27 8.23
C ILE A 74 20.77 23.66 9.69
N ALA A 75 19.83 23.13 10.44
CA ALA A 75 19.68 23.42 11.85
C ALA A 75 20.98 23.12 12.61
N PRO A 76 21.52 24.09 13.39
CA PRO A 76 22.65 23.85 14.24
C PRO A 76 22.26 22.98 15.44
N THR A 77 23.21 22.20 15.97
CA THR A 77 23.04 21.50 17.26
C THR A 77 22.96 22.49 18.39
N LYS A 78 22.57 22.06 19.59
CA LYS A 78 22.51 22.94 20.78
C LYS A 78 23.89 23.52 21.11
N GLU A 79 24.93 22.71 20.98
CA GLU A 79 26.33 23.13 21.20
C GLU A 79 26.75 24.16 20.17
N GLU A 80 26.42 23.95 18.87
CA GLU A 80 26.71 24.91 17.82
C GLU A 80 25.92 26.22 18.01
N GLN A 81 24.65 26.14 18.45
CA GLN A 81 23.85 27.34 18.77
C GLN A 81 24.48 28.15 19.89
N SER A 82 24.92 27.51 20.98
CA SER A 82 25.61 28.16 22.08
C SER A 82 26.91 28.80 21.58
N ALA A 83 27.73 28.06 20.86
CA ALA A 83 29.00 28.58 20.30
C ALA A 83 28.79 29.78 19.37
N ILE A 84 27.71 29.79 18.55
CA ILE A 84 27.38 30.91 17.69
C ILE A 84 26.94 32.13 18.49
N LEU A 85 26.10 31.96 19.55
CA LEU A 85 25.60 33.05 20.37
C LEU A 85 26.65 33.62 21.31
N GLU A 86 27.59 32.80 21.79
CA GLU A 86 28.68 33.20 22.69
C GLU A 86 29.85 33.85 21.91
N PHE A 87 29.78 33.89 20.60
CA PHE A 87 30.84 34.54 19.79
C PHE A 87 30.89 36.05 20.07
N ASP A 88 31.99 36.53 20.62
CA ASP A 88 32.25 37.92 20.99
C ASP A 88 33.22 38.65 20.02
N GLY A 89 33.68 37.94 18.98
CA GLY A 89 34.58 38.48 18.00
C GLY A 89 33.94 39.40 16.96
N ASP A 90 34.76 39.82 16.00
CA ASP A 90 34.29 40.63 14.86
C ASP A 90 33.38 39.81 13.91
N THR A 91 32.09 40.09 13.92
CA THR A 91 31.09 39.40 13.09
C THR A 91 31.34 39.58 11.60
N ALA A 92 32.06 40.63 11.18
CA ALA A 92 32.44 40.83 9.77
C ALA A 92 33.45 39.79 9.23
N LYS A 93 34.13 39.08 10.15
CA LYS A 93 35.05 37.99 9.82
C LYS A 93 34.42 36.60 9.82
N LEU A 94 33.17 36.46 10.28
CA LEU A 94 32.43 35.18 10.19
C LEU A 94 32.19 34.80 8.71
N ALA A 95 32.16 33.51 8.43
CA ALA A 95 31.71 33.04 7.13
C ALA A 95 30.22 33.33 6.95
N ASP A 96 29.72 33.33 5.70
CA ASP A 96 28.35 33.71 5.32
C ASP A 96 27.28 32.97 6.13
N ALA A 97 27.47 31.66 6.32
CA ALA A 97 26.54 30.81 7.04
C ALA A 97 26.46 31.18 8.53
N GLU A 98 27.62 31.36 9.16
CA GLU A 98 27.74 31.72 10.58
C GLU A 98 27.19 33.12 10.84
N THR A 99 27.47 34.07 9.95
CA THR A 99 26.91 35.43 10.01
C THR A 99 25.39 35.40 9.96
N PHE A 100 24.82 34.62 9.04
CA PHE A 100 23.37 34.47 8.91
C PHE A 100 22.77 33.85 10.18
N LEU A 101 23.32 32.72 10.66
CA LEU A 101 22.86 32.02 11.84
C LEU A 101 23.02 32.89 13.13
N PHE A 102 24.10 33.60 13.27
CA PHE A 102 24.32 34.51 14.39
C PHE A 102 23.23 35.59 14.48
N HIS A 103 22.96 36.26 13.38
CA HIS A 103 21.91 37.27 13.34
C HIS A 103 20.51 36.71 13.53
N LEU A 104 20.22 35.54 12.92
CA LEU A 104 18.94 34.85 13.08
C LEU A 104 18.69 34.45 14.54
N LEU A 105 19.66 33.78 15.19
CA LEU A 105 19.54 33.32 16.55
C LEU A 105 19.55 34.47 17.56
N LYS A 106 20.24 35.57 17.25
CA LYS A 106 20.20 36.77 18.07
C LYS A 106 18.84 37.48 18.02
N SER A 107 18.20 37.51 16.85
CA SER A 107 16.87 38.09 16.67
C SER A 107 15.76 37.18 17.22
N VAL A 108 15.88 35.86 16.99
CA VAL A 108 14.91 34.86 17.42
C VAL A 108 15.68 33.66 18.02
N PRO A 109 15.95 33.64 19.31
CA PRO A 109 16.71 32.56 19.97
C PRO A 109 16.05 31.17 19.74
N THR A 110 14.74 31.11 19.59
CA THR A 110 13.94 29.91 19.36
C THR A 110 13.67 29.65 17.87
N ALA A 111 14.42 30.24 16.92
CA ALA A 111 14.16 30.16 15.49
C ALA A 111 13.98 28.72 14.98
N PHE A 112 14.90 27.81 15.32
CA PHE A 112 14.83 26.41 14.88
C PHE A 112 13.73 25.62 15.56
N THR A 113 13.37 25.96 16.78
CA THR A 113 12.17 25.42 17.46
C THR A 113 10.91 25.82 16.71
N ARG A 114 10.79 27.10 16.35
CA ARG A 114 9.65 27.60 15.56
C ARG A 114 9.60 26.96 14.18
N LEU A 115 10.73 26.83 13.49
CA LEU A 115 10.83 26.14 12.20
C LEU A 115 10.37 24.68 12.26
N ASN A 116 10.78 23.94 13.29
CA ASN A 116 10.34 22.56 13.50
C ASN A 116 8.83 22.47 13.76
N ALA A 117 8.27 23.43 14.49
CA ALA A 117 6.82 23.50 14.71
C ALA A 117 6.05 23.79 13.41
N PHE A 118 6.54 24.69 12.56
CA PHE A 118 5.97 24.93 11.23
C PHE A 118 6.08 23.69 10.34
N LEU A 119 7.21 23.01 10.36
CA LEU A 119 7.41 21.77 9.60
C LEU A 119 6.44 20.67 10.08
N PHE A 120 6.23 20.55 11.38
CA PHE A 120 5.20 19.66 11.93
C PHE A 120 3.82 20.04 11.41
N ARG A 121 3.43 21.33 11.45
CA ARG A 121 2.14 21.82 10.95
C ARG A 121 1.97 21.53 9.45
N ALA A 122 2.99 21.76 8.64
CA ALA A 122 2.96 21.52 7.20
C ALA A 122 2.77 20.03 6.84
N ASN A 123 3.39 19.13 7.62
CA ASN A 123 3.33 17.68 7.39
C ASN A 123 2.10 17.01 8.02
N TYR A 124 1.48 17.63 9.03
CA TYR A 124 0.38 17.04 9.78
C TYR A 124 -0.83 16.67 8.91
N TYR A 125 -1.35 17.62 8.14
CA TYR A 125 -2.55 17.39 7.33
C TYR A 125 -2.35 16.34 6.23
N PRO A 126 -1.24 16.33 5.46
CA PRO A 126 -0.94 15.26 4.52
C PRO A 126 -0.82 13.87 5.18
N GLU A 127 -0.15 13.77 6.33
CA GLU A 127 -0.01 12.50 7.07
C GLU A 127 -1.38 12.00 7.57
N MET A 128 -2.19 12.88 8.13
CA MET A 128 -3.53 12.55 8.62
C MET A 128 -4.48 12.17 7.47
N ALA A 129 -4.43 12.87 6.33
CA ALA A 129 -5.22 12.55 5.16
C ALA A 129 -4.83 11.18 4.58
N HIS A 130 -3.53 10.86 4.55
CA HIS A 130 -3.05 9.54 4.14
C HIS A 130 -3.56 8.44 5.06
N HIS A 131 -3.46 8.63 6.38
CA HIS A 131 -3.97 7.70 7.39
C HIS A 131 -5.48 7.45 7.23
N SER A 132 -6.27 8.51 7.13
CA SER A 132 -7.72 8.42 6.91
C SER A 132 -8.07 7.66 5.62
N LYS A 133 -7.32 7.90 4.54
CA LYS A 133 -7.49 7.17 3.28
C LYS A 133 -7.16 5.67 3.41
N CYS A 134 -6.14 5.31 4.19
CA CYS A 134 -5.82 3.92 4.48
C CYS A 134 -6.97 3.25 5.25
N LEU A 135 -7.50 3.90 6.28
CA LEU A 135 -8.63 3.39 7.06
C LEU A 135 -9.88 3.21 6.19
N GLN A 136 -10.20 4.19 5.35
CA GLN A 136 -11.31 4.10 4.40
C GLN A 136 -11.14 2.93 3.42
N THR A 137 -9.91 2.72 2.93
CA THR A 137 -9.59 1.61 2.03
C THR A 137 -9.82 0.26 2.71
N LEU A 138 -9.40 0.10 3.96
CA LEU A 138 -9.61 -1.11 4.75
C LEU A 138 -11.10 -1.37 5.03
N ASP A 139 -11.86 -0.35 5.39
CA ASP A 139 -13.31 -0.43 5.60
C ASP A 139 -14.04 -0.90 4.33
N LEU A 140 -13.75 -0.26 3.19
CA LEU A 140 -14.32 -0.63 1.90
C LEU A 140 -13.91 -2.04 1.46
N ALA A 141 -12.66 -2.44 1.69
CA ALA A 141 -12.19 -3.79 1.39
C ALA A 141 -12.92 -4.85 2.20
N CYS A 142 -13.18 -4.61 3.48
CA CYS A 142 -14.00 -5.50 4.31
C CYS A 142 -15.43 -5.61 3.79
N LYS A 143 -16.03 -4.51 3.33
CA LYS A 143 -17.36 -4.49 2.74
C LYS A 143 -17.40 -5.24 1.41
N GLU A 144 -16.42 -5.05 0.54
CA GLU A 144 -16.29 -5.81 -0.72
C GLU A 144 -16.26 -7.32 -0.47
N LEU A 145 -15.42 -7.79 0.46
CA LEU A 145 -15.34 -9.21 0.81
C LEU A 145 -16.69 -9.78 1.26
N ARG A 146 -17.45 -9.05 2.05
CA ARG A 146 -18.71 -9.53 2.61
C ARG A 146 -19.91 -9.43 1.67
N SER A 147 -19.85 -8.60 0.63
CA SER A 147 -20.97 -8.33 -0.30
C SER A 147 -20.91 -9.11 -1.61
N ARG A 148 -19.77 -9.74 -1.95
CA ARG A 148 -19.55 -10.36 -3.27
C ARG A 148 -19.89 -11.84 -3.30
N GLY A 149 -21.16 -12.15 -3.64
CA GLY A 149 -21.67 -13.52 -3.69
C GLY A 149 -20.93 -14.44 -4.68
N LEU A 150 -20.38 -13.92 -5.77
CA LEU A 150 -19.62 -14.74 -6.73
C LEU A 150 -18.28 -15.24 -6.14
N PHE A 151 -17.62 -14.44 -5.30
CA PHE A 151 -16.44 -14.88 -4.56
C PHE A 151 -16.78 -16.04 -3.63
N VAL A 152 -17.88 -15.92 -2.87
CA VAL A 152 -18.35 -16.99 -1.99
C VAL A 152 -18.68 -18.26 -2.79
N LYS A 153 -19.31 -18.15 -3.97
CA LYS A 153 -19.55 -19.29 -4.86
C LYS A 153 -18.27 -19.99 -5.31
N LEU A 154 -17.20 -19.24 -5.60
CA LEU A 154 -15.90 -19.83 -5.89
C LEU A 154 -15.36 -20.62 -4.69
N LEU A 155 -15.44 -20.06 -3.47
CA LEU A 155 -15.03 -20.75 -2.26
C LEU A 155 -15.82 -22.03 -2.01
N GLU A 156 -17.14 -21.99 -2.20
CA GLU A 156 -18.02 -23.18 -2.11
C GLU A 156 -17.67 -24.24 -3.16
N ALA A 157 -17.40 -23.84 -4.39
CA ALA A 157 -17.00 -24.76 -5.46
C ALA A 157 -15.66 -25.44 -5.13
N ILE A 158 -14.70 -24.69 -4.59
CA ILE A 158 -13.41 -25.22 -4.10
C ILE A 158 -13.61 -26.22 -2.97
N LEU A 159 -14.45 -25.88 -1.98
CA LEU A 159 -14.76 -26.79 -0.86
C LEU A 159 -15.42 -28.09 -1.36
N LYS A 160 -16.40 -27.99 -2.27
CA LYS A 160 -17.07 -29.16 -2.87
C LYS A 160 -16.08 -30.02 -3.66
N ALA A 161 -15.18 -29.41 -4.45
CA ALA A 161 -14.17 -30.14 -5.20
C ALA A 161 -13.18 -30.85 -4.25
N GLY A 162 -12.71 -30.16 -3.21
CA GLY A 162 -11.84 -30.75 -2.17
C GLY A 162 -12.50 -31.91 -1.44
N ASN A 163 -13.75 -31.77 -1.02
CA ASN A 163 -14.50 -32.84 -0.37
C ASN A 163 -14.71 -34.06 -1.28
N ARG A 164 -14.97 -33.83 -2.59
CA ARG A 164 -15.09 -34.92 -3.57
C ARG A 164 -13.78 -35.67 -3.78
N MET A 165 -12.66 -34.95 -3.80
CA MET A 165 -11.33 -35.58 -3.91
C MET A 165 -10.97 -36.39 -2.68
N ASN A 166 -11.40 -35.95 -1.51
CA ASN A 166 -11.15 -36.60 -0.23
C ASN A 166 -12.27 -37.57 0.20
N ALA A 167 -13.23 -37.84 -0.69
CA ALA A 167 -14.32 -38.77 -0.39
C ALA A 167 -13.78 -40.15 0.05
N GLY A 168 -14.34 -40.71 1.12
CA GLY A 168 -13.88 -41.98 1.68
C GLY A 168 -12.65 -41.89 2.61
N THR A 169 -12.09 -40.69 2.81
CA THR A 169 -11.02 -40.43 3.76
C THR A 169 -11.56 -39.69 5.00
N ALA A 170 -10.79 -39.66 6.09
CA ALA A 170 -11.11 -38.91 7.30
C ALA A 170 -11.23 -37.37 7.06
N ARG A 171 -10.89 -36.89 5.87
CA ARG A 171 -10.94 -35.47 5.47
C ARG A 171 -12.07 -35.14 4.51
N GLY A 172 -12.82 -36.11 4.07
CA GLY A 172 -14.08 -35.90 3.37
C GLY A 172 -15.07 -35.18 4.27
N ASN A 173 -16.04 -34.46 3.67
CA ASN A 173 -17.09 -33.71 4.40
C ASN A 173 -16.58 -32.53 5.27
N ALA A 174 -15.46 -31.90 4.89
CA ALA A 174 -15.01 -30.66 5.53
C ALA A 174 -16.08 -29.56 5.37
N GLN A 175 -16.36 -28.82 6.46
CA GLN A 175 -17.31 -27.71 6.46
C GLN A 175 -16.66 -26.38 6.07
N ALA A 176 -15.32 -26.28 6.22
CA ALA A 176 -14.53 -25.11 5.91
C ALA A 176 -13.09 -25.51 5.57
N PHE A 177 -12.31 -24.56 5.04
CA PHE A 177 -10.90 -24.70 4.79
C PHE A 177 -10.15 -23.38 5.05
N ASN A 178 -8.83 -23.47 5.26
CA ASN A 178 -8.01 -22.28 5.43
C ASN A 178 -7.81 -21.58 4.08
N LEU A 179 -8.03 -20.25 4.03
CA LEU A 179 -7.89 -19.48 2.79
C LEU A 179 -6.49 -19.51 2.19
N THR A 180 -5.44 -19.75 2.97
CA THR A 180 -4.08 -19.92 2.44
C THR A 180 -3.98 -21.08 1.44
N ALA A 181 -4.87 -22.07 1.53
CA ALA A 181 -4.97 -23.16 0.57
C ALA A 181 -5.34 -22.69 -0.85
N LEU A 182 -5.99 -21.51 -0.99
CA LEU A 182 -6.33 -20.94 -2.31
C LEU A 182 -5.10 -20.76 -3.18
N LEU A 183 -3.98 -20.33 -2.59
CA LEU A 183 -2.73 -20.08 -3.31
C LEU A 183 -2.07 -21.36 -3.84
N LYS A 184 -2.48 -22.51 -3.34
CA LYS A 184 -1.92 -23.84 -3.69
C LYS A 184 -2.77 -24.64 -4.67
N LEU A 185 -3.93 -24.12 -5.07
CA LEU A 185 -4.86 -24.83 -5.96
C LEU A 185 -4.30 -25.08 -7.38
N SER A 186 -3.34 -24.26 -7.80
CA SER A 186 -2.64 -24.43 -9.09
C SER A 186 -1.63 -25.59 -9.05
N ASP A 187 -1.16 -25.97 -7.86
CA ASP A 187 -0.15 -27.03 -7.69
C ASP A 187 -0.80 -28.41 -7.75
N VAL A 188 -2.08 -28.50 -7.41
CA VAL A 188 -2.86 -29.75 -7.49
C VAL A 188 -3.27 -29.99 -8.93
N LYS A 189 -2.65 -31.00 -9.56
CA LYS A 189 -2.90 -31.32 -10.98
C LYS A 189 -3.66 -32.64 -11.12
N SER A 190 -4.38 -32.75 -12.25
CA SER A 190 -4.98 -34.01 -12.68
C SER A 190 -3.91 -35.09 -12.90
N VAL A 191 -4.34 -36.34 -12.94
CA VAL A 191 -3.44 -37.50 -13.14
C VAL A 191 -2.61 -37.40 -14.43
N ASP A 192 -3.16 -36.78 -15.48
CA ASP A 192 -2.46 -36.50 -16.73
C ASP A 192 -1.58 -35.24 -16.71
N GLY A 193 -1.54 -34.53 -15.58
CA GLY A 193 -0.75 -33.30 -15.37
C GLY A 193 -1.23 -32.08 -16.17
N LYS A 194 -2.29 -32.17 -16.98
CA LYS A 194 -2.71 -31.11 -17.92
C LYS A 194 -3.57 -30.05 -17.29
N THR A 195 -4.40 -30.39 -16.31
CA THR A 195 -5.39 -29.50 -15.71
C THR A 195 -5.13 -29.35 -14.23
N SER A 196 -5.03 -28.12 -13.71
CA SER A 196 -4.96 -27.87 -12.26
C SER A 196 -6.36 -27.92 -11.64
N LEU A 197 -6.41 -28.11 -10.32
CA LEU A 197 -7.68 -28.04 -9.58
C LEU A 197 -8.32 -26.67 -9.71
N LEU A 198 -7.51 -25.60 -9.71
CA LEU A 198 -8.00 -24.23 -9.92
C LEU A 198 -8.66 -24.09 -11.30
N ASN A 199 -8.01 -24.56 -12.38
CA ASN A 199 -8.56 -24.49 -13.72
C ASN A 199 -9.91 -25.22 -13.79
N PHE A 200 -9.99 -26.42 -13.22
CA PHE A 200 -11.21 -27.21 -13.17
C PHE A 200 -12.35 -26.47 -12.45
N VAL A 201 -12.08 -25.95 -11.24
CA VAL A 201 -13.10 -25.25 -10.45
C VAL A 201 -13.56 -23.96 -11.12
N VAL A 202 -12.64 -23.14 -11.63
CA VAL A 202 -12.99 -21.88 -12.32
C VAL A 202 -13.82 -22.17 -13.56
N GLU A 203 -13.47 -23.18 -14.38
CA GLU A 203 -14.24 -23.57 -15.56
C GLU A 203 -15.65 -24.02 -15.20
N GLU A 204 -15.83 -24.78 -14.11
CA GLU A 204 -17.14 -25.20 -13.62
C GLU A 204 -17.98 -23.99 -13.13
N VAL A 205 -17.38 -23.03 -12.44
CA VAL A 205 -18.08 -21.81 -12.02
C VAL A 205 -18.45 -20.94 -13.22
N VAL A 206 -17.56 -20.77 -14.20
CA VAL A 206 -17.85 -20.09 -15.48
C VAL A 206 -19.05 -20.73 -16.19
N ARG A 207 -19.05 -22.06 -16.27
CA ARG A 207 -20.14 -22.84 -16.90
C ARG A 207 -21.45 -22.64 -16.15
N SER A 208 -21.42 -22.68 -14.82
CA SER A 208 -22.57 -22.46 -13.95
C SER A 208 -23.16 -21.05 -14.10
N GLU A 209 -22.32 -20.02 -14.10
CA GLU A 209 -22.77 -18.64 -14.30
C GLU A 209 -23.32 -18.40 -15.70
N GLY A 210 -22.72 -18.99 -16.74
CA GLY A 210 -23.25 -18.93 -18.09
C GLY A 210 -24.63 -19.58 -18.21
N LYS A 211 -24.83 -20.72 -17.55
CA LYS A 211 -26.13 -21.39 -17.46
C LYS A 211 -27.17 -20.50 -16.79
N ARG A 212 -26.79 -19.82 -15.72
CA ARG A 212 -27.64 -18.82 -15.03
C ARG A 212 -28.00 -17.64 -15.95
N CYS A 213 -27.05 -17.14 -16.75
CA CYS A 213 -27.30 -16.07 -17.72
C CYS A 213 -28.33 -16.49 -18.79
N VAL A 214 -28.25 -17.72 -19.30
CA VAL A 214 -29.24 -18.25 -20.27
C VAL A 214 -30.64 -18.35 -19.64
N MET A 215 -30.73 -18.85 -18.38
CA MET A 215 -32.02 -18.96 -17.69
C MET A 215 -32.64 -17.58 -17.46
N ASN A 216 -31.86 -16.61 -17.01
CA ASN A 216 -32.34 -15.24 -16.79
C ASN A 216 -32.82 -14.59 -18.11
N ARG A 217 -32.13 -14.80 -19.23
CA ARG A 217 -32.59 -14.30 -20.55
C ARG A 217 -33.93 -14.92 -20.96
N ARG A 218 -34.14 -16.21 -20.71
CA ARG A 218 -35.40 -16.89 -21.01
C ARG A 218 -36.56 -16.37 -20.14
N SER A 219 -36.35 -16.15 -18.84
CA SER A 219 -37.37 -15.59 -17.96
C SER A 219 -37.78 -14.16 -18.35
N HIS A 220 -36.82 -13.33 -18.75
CA HIS A 220 -37.12 -11.97 -19.23
C HIS A 220 -37.82 -11.94 -20.60
N SER A 221 -37.62 -12.94 -21.46
CA SER A 221 -38.36 -13.02 -22.72
C SER A 221 -39.81 -13.45 -22.53
N LEU A 222 -40.10 -14.30 -21.55
CA LEU A 222 -41.45 -14.73 -21.21
C LEU A 222 -42.30 -13.63 -20.59
N THR A 223 -41.70 -12.75 -19.78
CA THR A 223 -42.40 -11.59 -19.17
C THR A 223 -42.70 -10.48 -20.15
N ARG A 224 -42.02 -10.43 -21.31
CA ARG A 224 -42.21 -9.40 -22.34
C ARG A 224 -43.24 -9.79 -23.43
N SER A 225 -43.62 -11.06 -23.54
CA SER A 225 -44.62 -11.55 -24.50
C SER A 225 -46.03 -11.68 -23.94
N GLY A 226 -46.36 -10.98 -22.87
CA GLY A 226 -47.69 -10.94 -22.27
C GLY A 226 -48.67 -9.98 -22.92
N SER A 227 -48.63 -9.75 -24.24
CA SER A 227 -49.70 -9.11 -25.01
C SER A 227 -49.39 -9.12 -26.51
N SER A 228 -49.71 -10.20 -27.16
CA SER A 228 -50.35 -10.18 -28.49
C SER A 228 -50.53 -11.60 -28.99
N ASN A 229 -51.80 -11.96 -29.12
CA ASN A 229 -52.31 -13.05 -29.90
C ASN A 229 -51.92 -12.84 -31.36
N TYR A 230 -51.06 -13.68 -31.90
CA TYR A 230 -51.14 -14.02 -33.35
C TYR A 230 -50.51 -15.37 -33.60
N ASN A 231 -51.31 -16.16 -34.26
CA ASN A 231 -51.11 -17.48 -34.83
C ASN A 231 -49.94 -17.54 -35.81
N GLY A 232 -49.22 -18.67 -35.79
CA GLY A 232 -48.59 -19.18 -37.01
C GLY A 232 -47.10 -18.86 -37.14
N GLY A 233 -46.28 -19.80 -36.82
CA GLY A 233 -44.88 -19.81 -37.20
C GLY A 233 -44.14 -20.87 -36.39
N ASN A 234 -44.03 -22.04 -36.99
CA ASN A 234 -43.20 -23.15 -36.54
C ASN A 234 -41.75 -22.68 -36.40
N SER A 235 -41.42 -22.00 -35.32
CA SER A 235 -40.01 -21.71 -35.02
C SER A 235 -39.39 -23.03 -34.59
N SER A 236 -38.72 -23.66 -35.54
CA SER A 236 -37.81 -24.77 -35.31
C SER A 236 -36.88 -24.39 -34.19
N LEU A 237 -37.20 -24.81 -32.95
CA LEU A 237 -36.27 -24.87 -31.85
C LEU A 237 -35.13 -25.79 -32.34
N GLN A 238 -34.15 -25.20 -32.98
CA GLN A 238 -32.88 -25.84 -33.26
C GLN A 238 -32.37 -26.36 -31.93
N VAL A 239 -32.51 -27.68 -31.74
CA VAL A 239 -32.01 -28.35 -30.53
C VAL A 239 -30.47 -28.25 -30.61
N MET A 240 -29.94 -27.21 -30.04
CA MET A 240 -28.49 -27.03 -29.93
C MET A 240 -27.87 -28.31 -29.38
N SER A 241 -26.82 -28.79 -30.00
CA SER A 241 -26.08 -29.94 -29.48
C SER A 241 -25.55 -29.62 -28.06
N LYS A 242 -25.36 -30.65 -27.26
CA LYS A 242 -24.80 -30.46 -25.90
C LYS A 242 -23.47 -29.68 -25.91
N GLU A 243 -22.67 -29.90 -26.95
CA GLU A 243 -21.39 -29.19 -27.12
C GLU A 243 -21.58 -27.72 -27.44
N GLU A 244 -22.55 -27.35 -28.23
CA GLU A 244 -22.89 -25.97 -28.55
C GLU A 244 -23.44 -25.24 -27.33
N GLN A 245 -24.31 -25.90 -26.56
CA GLN A 245 -24.82 -25.36 -25.29
C GLN A 245 -23.69 -25.10 -24.29
N GLU A 246 -22.74 -26.00 -24.16
CA GLU A 246 -21.61 -25.81 -23.28
C GLU A 246 -20.67 -24.68 -23.72
N LYS A 247 -20.44 -24.55 -25.02
CA LYS A 247 -19.68 -23.42 -25.58
C LYS A 247 -20.39 -22.08 -25.28
N GLU A 248 -21.73 -22.07 -25.40
CA GLU A 248 -22.52 -20.88 -25.08
C GLU A 248 -22.44 -20.54 -23.58
N TYR A 249 -22.54 -21.54 -22.70
CA TYR A 249 -22.39 -21.31 -21.26
C TYR A 249 -21.00 -20.73 -20.92
N LEU A 250 -19.92 -21.26 -21.46
CA LEU A 250 -18.60 -20.73 -21.28
C LEU A 250 -18.48 -19.29 -21.80
N LYS A 251 -19.05 -19.01 -23.00
CA LYS A 251 -19.03 -17.67 -23.59
C LYS A 251 -19.74 -16.63 -22.74
N LEU A 252 -20.88 -17.00 -22.12
CA LEU A 252 -21.68 -16.09 -21.31
C LEU A 252 -21.18 -15.96 -19.86
N GLY A 253 -20.63 -17.01 -19.30
CA GLY A 253 -20.13 -17.01 -17.93
C GLY A 253 -18.73 -16.40 -17.78
N LEU A 254 -17.90 -16.49 -18.84
CA LEU A 254 -16.53 -16.00 -18.79
C LEU A 254 -16.41 -14.50 -18.48
N PRO A 255 -17.21 -13.58 -19.07
CA PRO A 255 -17.19 -12.17 -18.69
C PRO A 255 -17.61 -11.93 -17.23
N VAL A 256 -18.51 -12.74 -16.69
CA VAL A 256 -18.99 -12.62 -15.31
C VAL A 256 -17.88 -12.97 -14.32
N VAL A 257 -17.23 -14.13 -14.52
CA VAL A 257 -16.15 -14.58 -13.62
C VAL A 257 -14.87 -13.79 -13.85
N GLY A 258 -14.52 -13.47 -15.09
CA GLY A 258 -13.37 -12.63 -15.43
C GLY A 258 -13.51 -11.17 -15.01
N GLY A 259 -14.75 -10.69 -14.76
CA GLY A 259 -15.00 -9.36 -14.19
C GLY A 259 -14.86 -9.30 -12.67
N LEU A 260 -14.85 -10.45 -11.98
CA LEU A 260 -14.84 -10.52 -10.53
C LEU A 260 -13.69 -9.73 -9.90
N SER A 261 -12.48 -9.87 -10.44
CA SER A 261 -11.28 -9.23 -9.91
C SER A 261 -11.37 -7.69 -9.93
N SER A 262 -12.11 -7.10 -10.88
CA SER A 262 -12.33 -5.65 -10.94
C SER A 262 -13.23 -5.13 -9.84
N GLU A 263 -14.12 -5.99 -9.30
CA GLU A 263 -15.02 -5.67 -8.22
C GLU A 263 -14.34 -5.61 -6.85
N PHE A 264 -13.07 -6.06 -6.74
CA PHE A 264 -12.24 -6.07 -5.53
C PHE A 264 -11.13 -5.03 -5.56
N SER A 265 -11.46 -3.83 -6.04
CA SER A 265 -10.47 -2.75 -6.18
C SER A 265 -9.90 -2.29 -4.83
N ASN A 266 -10.74 -2.22 -3.79
CA ASN A 266 -10.29 -1.81 -2.46
C ASN A 266 -9.56 -2.94 -1.73
N VAL A 267 -9.92 -4.20 -1.93
CA VAL A 267 -9.14 -5.35 -1.42
C VAL A 267 -7.72 -5.34 -2.00
N LYS A 268 -7.57 -5.07 -3.30
CA LYS A 268 -6.24 -4.95 -3.93
C LYS A 268 -5.41 -3.81 -3.35
N LYS A 269 -6.03 -2.66 -3.07
CA LYS A 269 -5.38 -1.53 -2.40
C LYS A 269 -5.04 -1.85 -0.95
N ALA A 270 -5.96 -2.48 -0.21
CA ALA A 270 -5.76 -2.90 1.18
C ALA A 270 -4.61 -3.90 1.33
N ALA A 271 -4.38 -4.77 0.32
CA ALA A 271 -3.25 -5.68 0.29
C ALA A 271 -1.87 -4.99 0.19
N CYS A 272 -1.84 -3.69 -0.14
CA CYS A 272 -0.62 -2.88 -0.21
C CYS A 272 -0.47 -1.94 1.01
N VAL A 273 -1.44 -1.94 1.93
CA VAL A 273 -1.37 -1.11 3.15
C VAL A 273 -0.41 -1.75 4.15
N ASP A 274 0.51 -0.95 4.67
CA ASP A 274 1.38 -1.38 5.75
C ASP A 274 0.67 -1.24 7.10
N TYR A 275 0.46 -2.38 7.74
CA TYR A 275 -0.26 -2.47 9.02
C TYR A 275 0.44 -1.70 10.14
N GLU A 276 1.76 -1.84 10.24
CA GLU A 276 2.55 -1.23 11.32
C GLU A 276 2.50 0.30 11.23
N THR A 277 2.64 0.83 10.02
CA THR A 277 2.52 2.27 9.76
C THR A 277 1.13 2.78 10.15
N VAL A 278 0.05 2.10 9.76
CA VAL A 278 -1.32 2.55 10.09
C VAL A 278 -1.51 2.63 11.60
N VAL A 279 -1.11 1.59 12.35
CA VAL A 279 -1.29 1.55 13.82
C VAL A 279 -0.38 2.54 14.55
N ALA A 280 0.80 2.83 14.00
CA ALA A 280 1.76 3.73 14.62
C ALA A 280 1.44 5.22 14.37
N THR A 281 0.81 5.58 13.24
CA THR A 281 0.67 6.97 12.78
C THR A 281 0.00 7.87 13.81
N CYS A 282 -1.20 7.52 14.31
CA CYS A 282 -1.89 8.35 15.32
C CYS A 282 -1.11 8.50 16.62
N SER A 283 -0.40 7.45 17.03
CA SER A 283 0.41 7.50 18.26
C SER A 283 1.66 8.37 18.07
N ALA A 284 2.32 8.28 16.92
CA ALA A 284 3.47 9.12 16.58
C ALA A 284 3.08 10.60 16.44
N LEU A 285 1.93 10.89 15.81
CA LEU A 285 1.40 12.25 15.72
C LEU A 285 1.07 12.84 17.08
N ALA A 286 0.46 12.05 17.97
CA ALA A 286 0.17 12.49 19.35
C ALA A 286 1.43 12.84 20.15
N VAL A 287 2.48 12.01 20.03
CA VAL A 287 3.76 12.26 20.71
C VAL A 287 4.40 13.53 20.17
N ARG A 288 4.53 13.65 18.83
CA ARG A 288 5.12 14.84 18.19
C ARG A 288 4.34 16.13 18.53
N ALA A 289 3.01 16.08 18.58
CA ALA A 289 2.19 17.22 18.98
C ALA A 289 2.42 17.62 20.45
N LYS A 290 2.50 16.63 21.34
CA LYS A 290 2.80 16.88 22.77
C LYS A 290 4.18 17.48 22.96
N ASP A 291 5.21 16.93 22.30
CA ASP A 291 6.57 17.44 22.38
C ASP A 291 6.65 18.87 21.84
N ALA A 292 6.02 19.13 20.68
CA ALA A 292 5.92 20.48 20.13
C ALA A 292 5.22 21.45 21.10
N LYS A 293 4.12 21.04 21.72
CA LYS A 293 3.36 21.84 22.69
C LYS A 293 4.22 22.22 23.90
N THR A 294 5.01 21.28 24.42
CA THR A 294 5.93 21.53 25.55
C THR A 294 6.98 22.56 25.16
N VAL A 295 7.68 22.37 24.04
CA VAL A 295 8.79 23.24 23.63
C VAL A 295 8.28 24.62 23.19
N ILE A 296 7.09 24.73 22.60
CA ILE A 296 6.47 26.01 22.23
C ILE A 296 5.98 26.76 23.45
N GLY A 297 5.52 26.04 24.49
CA GLY A 297 5.12 26.67 25.77
C GLY A 297 6.27 27.33 26.50
N GLU A 298 7.52 26.97 26.19
CA GLU A 298 8.75 27.62 26.72
C GLU A 298 9.18 28.82 25.85
N CYS A 299 8.55 29.04 24.68
CA CYS A 299 8.86 30.18 23.83
C CYS A 299 8.07 31.40 24.25
N GLU A 300 8.73 32.56 24.25
CA GLU A 300 8.07 33.85 24.43
C GLU A 300 7.80 34.51 23.10
N ASP A 301 6.61 35.09 22.93
CA ASP A 301 6.34 35.99 21.82
C ASP A 301 6.90 37.37 22.20
N GLY A 302 7.83 37.90 21.37
CA GLY A 302 8.25 39.29 21.47
C GLY A 302 7.10 40.25 21.20
N GLU A 303 7.33 41.56 21.35
CA GLU A 303 6.32 42.60 21.10
C GLU A 303 5.74 42.42 19.66
N GLY A 304 4.42 42.26 19.57
CA GLY A 304 3.69 42.07 18.32
C GLY A 304 3.64 40.63 17.78
N GLY A 305 4.35 39.66 18.36
CA GLY A 305 4.41 38.28 17.88
C GLY A 305 3.13 37.51 18.14
N ARG A 306 2.75 36.66 17.16
CA ARG A 306 1.54 35.83 17.21
C ARG A 306 1.84 34.32 17.10
N PHE A 307 3.10 33.95 16.94
CA PHE A 307 3.50 32.57 16.70
C PHE A 307 3.00 31.60 17.78
N VAL A 308 3.30 31.87 19.07
CA VAL A 308 2.94 30.97 20.17
C VAL A 308 1.44 30.75 20.21
N LYS A 309 0.64 31.82 20.15
CA LYS A 309 -0.81 31.75 20.18
C LYS A 309 -1.37 30.94 19.01
N THR A 310 -0.91 31.21 17.80
CA THR A 310 -1.37 30.52 16.58
C THR A 310 -1.01 29.03 16.63
N MET A 311 0.22 28.74 17.04
CA MET A 311 0.70 27.36 17.07
C MET A 311 0.05 26.54 18.22
N MET A 312 -0.18 27.14 19.39
CA MET A 312 -0.90 26.46 20.47
C MET A 312 -2.34 26.14 20.06
N THR A 313 -3.06 27.07 19.41
CA THR A 313 -4.42 26.82 18.89
C THR A 313 -4.41 25.66 17.88
N PHE A 314 -3.41 25.61 16.99
CA PHE A 314 -3.26 24.50 16.06
C PHE A 314 -3.00 23.16 16.80
N LEU A 315 -2.11 23.14 17.77
CA LEU A 315 -1.79 21.93 18.54
C LEU A 315 -2.97 21.42 19.37
N ASP A 316 -3.80 22.31 19.91
CA ASP A 316 -5.05 21.93 20.57
C ASP A 316 -6.02 21.26 19.62
N SER A 317 -6.17 21.77 18.38
CA SER A 317 -7.01 21.12 17.35
C SER A 317 -6.45 19.77 16.93
N VAL A 318 -5.12 19.64 16.78
CA VAL A 318 -4.44 18.38 16.46
C VAL A 318 -4.71 17.32 17.53
N GLU A 319 -4.67 17.68 18.81
CA GLU A 319 -4.91 16.74 19.91
C GLU A 319 -6.31 16.12 19.82
N GLU A 320 -7.35 16.93 19.55
CA GLU A 320 -8.72 16.44 19.38
C GLU A 320 -8.90 15.63 18.09
N GLU A 321 -8.33 16.08 16.95
CA GLU A 321 -8.40 15.36 15.68
C GLU A 321 -7.72 13.99 15.77
N VAL A 322 -6.53 13.90 16.38
CA VAL A 322 -5.82 12.63 16.57
C VAL A 322 -6.60 11.68 17.47
N LYS A 323 -7.27 12.20 18.50
CA LYS A 323 -8.13 11.41 19.39
C LYS A 323 -9.33 10.80 18.62
N ILE A 324 -9.97 11.59 17.74
CA ILE A 324 -11.05 11.13 16.89
C ILE A 324 -10.52 10.06 15.91
N ALA A 325 -9.43 10.34 15.21
CA ALA A 325 -8.81 9.41 14.25
C ALA A 325 -8.41 8.08 14.91
N LYS A 326 -7.90 8.09 16.13
CA LYS A 326 -7.59 6.89 16.91
C LYS A 326 -8.84 6.08 17.28
N GLY A 327 -9.97 6.76 17.45
CA GLY A 327 -11.27 6.12 17.62
C GLY A 327 -11.76 5.41 16.35
N GLU A 328 -11.58 6.05 15.19
CA GLU A 328 -11.90 5.46 13.87
C GLU A 328 -10.99 4.29 13.52
N GLU A 329 -9.67 4.44 13.73
CA GLU A 329 -8.69 3.37 13.56
C GLU A 329 -9.12 2.10 14.31
N ARG A 330 -9.49 2.25 15.57
CA ARG A 330 -9.93 1.13 16.43
C ARG A 330 -11.18 0.43 15.87
N LYS A 331 -12.16 1.20 15.37
CA LYS A 331 -13.38 0.66 14.74
C LYS A 331 -13.06 -0.12 13.46
N VAL A 332 -12.21 0.45 12.61
CA VAL A 332 -11.81 -0.19 11.34
C VAL A 332 -10.99 -1.46 11.61
N MET A 333 -10.05 -1.41 12.55
CA MET A 333 -9.24 -2.59 12.91
C MET A 333 -10.09 -3.72 13.52
N GLU A 334 -11.12 -3.40 14.29
CA GLU A 334 -12.08 -4.39 14.77
C GLU A 334 -12.89 -5.00 13.62
N LEU A 335 -13.28 -4.18 12.61
CA LEU A 335 -13.95 -4.69 11.42
C LEU A 335 -13.04 -5.61 10.60
N VAL A 336 -11.76 -5.25 10.42
CA VAL A 336 -10.74 -6.08 9.77
C VAL A 336 -10.61 -7.42 10.50
N LYS A 337 -10.49 -7.37 11.84
CA LYS A 337 -10.41 -8.58 12.67
C LYS A 337 -11.64 -9.48 12.48
N ARG A 338 -12.85 -8.93 12.60
CA ARG A 338 -14.10 -9.70 12.39
C ARG A 338 -14.20 -10.30 10.99
N THR A 339 -13.73 -9.57 9.98
CA THR A 339 -13.69 -10.07 8.60
C THR A 339 -12.68 -11.19 8.43
N THR A 340 -11.52 -11.06 9.05
CA THR A 340 -10.48 -12.10 9.07
C THR A 340 -10.96 -13.35 9.81
N ASP A 341 -11.58 -13.19 10.96
CA ASP A 341 -12.13 -14.30 11.75
C ASP A 341 -13.24 -15.03 10.99
N TYR A 342 -14.08 -14.31 10.25
CA TYR A 342 -15.12 -14.90 9.40
C TYR A 342 -14.54 -15.83 8.33
N TYR A 343 -13.46 -15.42 7.66
CA TYR A 343 -12.86 -16.19 6.57
C TYR A 343 -11.80 -17.20 7.02
N GLN A 344 -11.21 -17.02 8.18
CA GLN A 344 -10.12 -17.85 8.71
C GLN A 344 -10.49 -18.56 10.01
N ALA A 345 -11.79 -18.82 10.21
CA ALA A 345 -12.29 -19.51 11.42
C ALA A 345 -11.49 -20.78 11.69
N GLY A 346 -10.87 -20.85 12.88
CA GLY A 346 -10.04 -21.99 13.31
C GLY A 346 -8.55 -21.92 12.96
N ALA A 347 -8.09 -20.93 12.20
CA ALA A 347 -6.66 -20.70 12.02
C ALA A 347 -6.09 -19.96 13.24
N VAL A 348 -4.98 -20.46 13.81
CA VAL A 348 -4.27 -19.77 14.89
C VAL A 348 -3.58 -18.54 14.27
N THR A 349 -4.23 -17.38 14.35
CA THR A 349 -3.74 -16.11 13.80
C THR A 349 -2.81 -15.35 14.76
N LYS A 350 -2.43 -15.95 15.90
CA LYS A 350 -1.54 -15.30 16.87
C LYS A 350 -0.23 -14.87 16.19
N GLY A 351 0.00 -13.57 16.13
CA GLY A 351 1.23 -12.97 15.60
C GLY A 351 1.27 -12.76 14.09
N LYS A 352 0.23 -13.06 13.32
CA LYS A 352 0.16 -12.75 11.88
C LYS A 352 -0.47 -11.39 11.64
N ASN A 353 0.03 -10.67 10.62
CA ASN A 353 -0.53 -9.41 10.16
C ASN A 353 -2.01 -9.61 9.77
N PRO A 354 -2.96 -8.90 10.41
CA PRO A 354 -4.40 -9.06 10.13
C PRO A 354 -4.77 -8.69 8.68
N LEU A 355 -3.97 -7.87 8.00
CA LEU A 355 -4.17 -7.50 6.60
C LEU A 355 -3.76 -8.60 5.61
N HIS A 356 -3.14 -9.69 6.07
CA HIS A 356 -2.72 -10.81 5.22
C HIS A 356 -3.90 -11.47 4.47
N LEU A 357 -5.11 -11.38 5.02
CA LEU A 357 -6.32 -11.81 4.33
C LEU A 357 -6.48 -11.14 2.95
N PHE A 358 -6.26 -9.83 2.87
CA PHE A 358 -6.39 -9.08 1.62
C PHE A 358 -5.32 -9.49 0.59
N VAL A 359 -4.11 -9.82 1.06
CA VAL A 359 -3.02 -10.33 0.21
C VAL A 359 -3.41 -11.67 -0.40
N ILE A 360 -3.91 -12.61 0.41
CA ILE A 360 -4.37 -13.92 -0.07
C ILE A 360 -5.46 -13.76 -1.13
N VAL A 361 -6.45 -12.91 -0.87
CA VAL A 361 -7.57 -12.71 -1.81
C VAL A 361 -7.10 -12.05 -3.10
N ARG A 362 -6.25 -11.02 -3.02
CA ARG A 362 -5.66 -10.38 -4.22
C ARG A 362 -4.94 -11.39 -5.10
N ASP A 363 -4.08 -12.21 -4.51
CA ASP A 363 -3.26 -13.18 -5.24
C ASP A 363 -4.13 -14.29 -5.82
N PHE A 364 -5.12 -14.76 -5.08
CA PHE A 364 -6.10 -15.73 -5.58
C PHE A 364 -6.90 -15.18 -6.77
N LEU A 365 -7.40 -13.93 -6.69
CA LEU A 365 -8.12 -13.30 -7.79
C LEU A 365 -7.24 -13.15 -9.04
N ALA A 366 -5.96 -12.82 -8.88
CA ALA A 366 -5.01 -12.79 -10.01
C ALA A 366 -4.83 -14.18 -10.66
N MET A 367 -4.84 -15.25 -9.86
CA MET A 367 -4.81 -16.62 -10.38
C MET A 367 -6.10 -16.97 -11.15
N VAL A 368 -7.27 -16.55 -10.66
CA VAL A 368 -8.56 -16.73 -11.35
C VAL A 368 -8.58 -15.98 -12.69
N ASP A 369 -8.10 -14.72 -12.71
CA ASP A 369 -7.99 -13.94 -13.95
C ASP A 369 -7.14 -14.66 -15.00
N LYS A 370 -5.99 -15.22 -14.58
CA LYS A 370 -5.11 -16.00 -15.47
C LYS A 370 -5.84 -17.21 -16.06
N VAL A 371 -6.59 -17.95 -15.23
CA VAL A 371 -7.37 -19.09 -15.70
C VAL A 371 -8.46 -18.66 -16.68
N CYS A 372 -9.17 -17.57 -16.43
CA CYS A 372 -10.17 -17.02 -17.33
C CYS A 372 -9.56 -16.66 -18.70
N LEU A 373 -8.36 -16.05 -18.71
CA LEU A 373 -7.63 -15.77 -19.95
C LEU A 373 -7.23 -17.04 -20.70
N ASP A 374 -6.82 -18.08 -20.00
CA ASP A 374 -6.46 -19.36 -20.62
C ASP A 374 -7.70 -20.08 -21.22
N ILE A 375 -8.84 -20.03 -20.53
CA ILE A 375 -10.11 -20.54 -21.07
C ILE A 375 -10.48 -19.76 -22.36
N MET A 376 -10.37 -18.44 -22.35
CA MET A 376 -10.66 -17.60 -23.51
C MET A 376 -9.75 -17.95 -24.70
N ARG A 377 -8.45 -18.09 -24.48
CA ARG A 377 -7.46 -18.48 -25.50
C ARG A 377 -7.78 -19.86 -26.08
N ASN A 378 -8.14 -20.82 -25.24
CA ASN A 378 -8.51 -22.17 -25.67
C ASN A 378 -9.78 -22.18 -26.50
N MET A 379 -10.78 -21.36 -26.16
CA MET A 379 -11.99 -21.19 -26.97
C MET A 379 -11.68 -20.57 -28.34
N GLN A 380 -10.76 -19.61 -28.42
CA GLN A 380 -10.34 -19.01 -29.69
C GLN A 380 -9.57 -19.99 -30.56
N ARG A 381 -8.65 -20.78 -30.02
CA ARG A 381 -7.89 -21.81 -30.75
C ARG A 381 -8.81 -22.86 -31.35
N ARG A 382 -9.85 -23.29 -30.63
CA ARG A 382 -10.86 -24.24 -31.13
C ARG A 382 -11.74 -23.68 -32.25
N LYS A 383 -11.82 -22.35 -32.43
CA LYS A 383 -12.53 -21.71 -33.56
C LYS A 383 -11.68 -21.66 -34.82
N VAL A 384 -10.36 -21.61 -34.70
CA VAL A 384 -9.42 -21.47 -35.83
C VAL A 384 -8.94 -22.83 -36.36
N GLY A 385 -9.03 -23.89 -35.56
CA GLY A 385 -8.62 -25.25 -35.93
C GLY A 385 -9.75 -26.02 -36.62
N SER A 386 -9.53 -26.47 -37.85
CA SER A 386 -10.35 -27.31 -38.70
C SER A 386 -10.92 -28.58 -38.05
N PRO A 387 -11.92 -29.27 -38.66
CA PRO A 387 -12.69 -30.32 -38.03
C PRO A 387 -11.83 -31.56 -37.79
N ILE A 388 -11.53 -31.85 -36.55
CA ILE A 388 -10.96 -33.15 -36.15
C ILE A 388 -12.05 -33.97 -35.50
N SER A 389 -12.15 -35.18 -36.00
CA SER A 389 -13.03 -36.30 -35.73
C SER A 389 -13.62 -36.41 -34.31
N PRO A 390 -14.86 -36.91 -34.20
CA PRO A 390 -15.56 -37.10 -32.95
C PRO A 390 -15.15 -38.43 -32.31
N SER A 391 -14.14 -38.43 -31.47
CA SER A 391 -13.98 -39.50 -30.48
C SER A 391 -13.02 -39.08 -29.38
N SER A 392 -13.52 -38.39 -28.39
CA SER A 392 -12.96 -38.52 -27.05
C SER A 392 -14.10 -38.47 -26.04
N GLN A 393 -14.49 -39.64 -25.60
CA GLN A 393 -15.21 -39.82 -24.35
C GLN A 393 -14.59 -38.90 -23.33
N ARG A 394 -15.41 -38.04 -22.70
CA ARG A 394 -14.98 -37.24 -21.57
C ARG A 394 -14.53 -38.16 -20.45
N ASN A 395 -13.25 -38.51 -20.44
CA ASN A 395 -12.67 -39.11 -19.28
C ASN A 395 -12.80 -38.10 -18.13
N ALA A 396 -13.52 -38.48 -17.08
CA ALA A 396 -13.64 -37.66 -15.87
C ALA A 396 -12.23 -37.32 -15.42
N VAL A 397 -11.95 -36.03 -15.31
CA VAL A 397 -10.64 -35.52 -14.82
C VAL A 397 -10.47 -36.05 -13.40
N LYS A 398 -9.46 -36.92 -13.21
CA LYS A 398 -9.13 -37.49 -11.91
C LYS A 398 -7.99 -36.67 -11.32
N PHE A 399 -8.18 -36.18 -10.11
CA PHE A 399 -7.15 -35.51 -9.33
C PHE A 399 -6.58 -36.48 -8.29
N PRO A 400 -5.31 -36.35 -7.91
CA PRO A 400 -4.73 -37.10 -6.80
C PRO A 400 -5.45 -36.72 -5.49
N VAL A 401 -5.42 -37.63 -4.50
CA VAL A 401 -5.92 -37.34 -3.15
C VAL A 401 -5.05 -36.23 -2.54
N LEU A 402 -5.70 -35.23 -1.97
CA LEU A 402 -5.00 -34.11 -1.36
C LEU A 402 -4.20 -34.58 -0.12
N PRO A 403 -2.97 -34.02 0.10
CA PRO A 403 -2.18 -34.33 1.28
C PRO A 403 -2.96 -34.08 2.59
N PRO A 404 -2.62 -34.77 3.68
CA PRO A 404 -3.32 -34.65 4.97
C PRO A 404 -3.56 -33.26 5.45
N ASN A 405 -2.63 -32.37 5.24
CA ASN A 405 -2.64 -31.02 5.78
C ASN A 405 -2.74 -29.95 4.67
N PHE A 406 -3.26 -30.32 3.47
CA PHE A 406 -3.35 -29.38 2.36
C PHE A 406 -4.11 -28.11 2.71
N MET A 407 -5.14 -28.21 3.56
CA MET A 407 -5.98 -27.09 3.99
C MET A 407 -5.60 -26.56 5.39
N SER A 408 -4.49 -27.00 5.99
CA SER A 408 -4.00 -26.51 7.27
C SER A 408 -2.62 -25.87 7.17
N ASP A 409 -2.38 -24.83 7.96
CA ASP A 409 -1.11 -24.06 7.95
C ASP A 409 0.12 -24.86 8.41
N ARG A 410 -0.06 -26.04 9.01
CA ARG A 410 1.04 -26.86 9.57
C ARG A 410 1.82 -27.68 8.55
N ALA A 411 1.35 -27.78 7.30
CA ALA A 411 1.94 -28.69 6.31
C ALA A 411 3.20 -28.18 5.61
N TRP A 412 3.63 -26.94 5.84
CA TRP A 412 4.65 -26.29 5.01
C TRP A 412 5.86 -25.74 5.75
N SER A 413 5.93 -25.93 7.07
CA SER A 413 7.14 -25.61 7.85
C SER A 413 8.20 -26.70 7.85
N ASP A 414 7.90 -27.88 7.28
CA ASP A 414 8.75 -29.08 7.46
C ASP A 414 9.49 -29.56 6.19
N SER A 415 9.42 -28.80 5.09
CA SER A 415 10.15 -29.14 3.87
C SER A 415 11.37 -28.25 3.57
N GLY A 416 11.90 -27.60 4.58
CA GLY A 416 13.10 -26.77 4.48
C GLY A 416 14.13 -27.12 5.52
N GLY A 417 14.91 -28.19 5.34
CA GLY A 417 16.05 -28.41 6.23
C GLY A 417 16.39 -29.86 6.48
N SER A 418 17.04 -30.51 5.54
CA SER A 418 18.12 -31.49 5.82
C SER A 418 18.84 -31.81 4.51
N ASP A 419 19.74 -30.94 4.17
CA ASP A 419 21.00 -31.30 3.59
C ASP A 419 22.06 -30.73 4.52
N SER A 420 22.59 -31.52 5.36
CA SER A 420 23.89 -31.35 5.99
C SER A 420 24.61 -32.66 5.92
N ASP A 421 25.57 -32.56 5.07
CA ASP A 421 26.72 -33.46 4.93
C ASP A 421 27.22 -34.04 6.23
N MET A 422 27.63 -35.22 6.05
CA MET A 422 28.74 -35.77 6.72
C MET A 422 30.05 -35.28 6.15
#